data_34ff4e4050738a85e355e0148762d83b
#
_entry.id   34ff4e4050738a85e355e0148762d83b
#
_cell.length_a   1.000
_cell.length_b   1.000
_cell.length_c   1.000
_cell.angle_alpha   90.00
_cell.angle_beta   90.00
_cell.angle_gamma   90.00
#
_symmetry.space_group_name_H-M   'P 1'
#
loop_
_entity.id
_entity.type
_entity.pdbx_description
1 polymer ?
#
loop_
_entity_poly.entity_id
_entity_poly.type
_entity_poly.pdbx_seq_one_letter_code
_entity_poly.pdbx_strand_id
1 'polypeptide(L)'
;PASAKVDVGWSQIIDALDRTKIEAIATGLAHVRDQGGRLFILGVGGSAGHASHAVNDFRKLCGFEAYAPTDNVSELTARTNDEGWDTVFVEWLKGSRLKSTDGILVFSVGGGNKEKNISANLVHALEFASDVGASVYGIVGSDKGYTAQAADACVVVPPLVAERVTPHTEGMAAVIWHLLVSHPALKTADTKWESVK
;
A
#
# COMPACT_ATOMS: atom_id res chain seq x y z
N PRO A 1 -6.33 -5.82 -34.04
CA PRO A 1 -7.48 -5.78 -33.16
C PRO A 1 -7.26 -4.79 -32.02
N ALA A 2 -8.33 -4.16 -31.51
CA ALA A 2 -8.23 -3.20 -30.38
C ALA A 2 -7.61 -3.84 -29.14
N SER A 3 -7.84 -5.13 -28.91
CA SER A 3 -7.24 -5.92 -27.81
C SER A 3 -5.70 -5.94 -27.85
N ALA A 4 -5.09 -6.05 -29.02
CA ALA A 4 -3.62 -6.06 -29.15
C ALA A 4 -2.97 -4.72 -28.71
N LYS A 5 -3.73 -3.61 -28.72
CA LYS A 5 -3.26 -2.31 -28.19
C LYS A 5 -3.40 -2.20 -26.67
N VAL A 6 -4.21 -3.06 -26.05
CA VAL A 6 -4.44 -3.06 -24.59
C VAL A 6 -3.32 -3.81 -23.87
N ASP A 7 -2.75 -4.85 -24.48
CA ASP A 7 -1.68 -5.67 -23.88
C ASP A 7 -0.30 -5.02 -23.87
N VAL A 8 -0.14 -3.90 -24.57
CA VAL A 8 1.14 -3.17 -24.62
C VAL A 8 1.44 -2.59 -23.23
N GLY A 9 2.52 -3.04 -22.64
CA GLY A 9 3.08 -2.47 -21.42
C GLY A 9 3.15 -3.43 -20.23
N TRP A 10 2.26 -4.43 -20.07
CA TRP A 10 2.24 -5.28 -18.88
C TRP A 10 3.52 -6.11 -18.71
N SER A 11 3.97 -6.81 -19.75
CA SER A 11 5.21 -7.60 -19.71
C SER A 11 6.42 -6.71 -19.47
N GLN A 12 6.50 -5.57 -20.19
CA GLN A 12 7.60 -4.63 -20.03
C GLN A 12 7.62 -4.01 -18.62
N ILE A 13 6.44 -3.74 -18.02
CA ILE A 13 6.37 -3.27 -16.64
C ILE A 13 6.93 -4.32 -15.68
N ILE A 14 6.53 -5.59 -15.83
CA ILE A 14 7.03 -6.69 -15.00
C ILE A 14 8.55 -6.83 -15.11
N ASP A 15 9.08 -6.75 -16.33
CA ASP A 15 10.52 -6.86 -16.58
C ASP A 15 11.31 -5.67 -16.00
N ALA A 16 10.68 -4.49 -15.92
CA ALA A 16 11.29 -3.26 -15.43
C ALA A 16 11.06 -2.99 -13.93
N LEU A 17 10.28 -3.85 -13.22
CA LEU A 17 10.11 -3.73 -11.78
C LEU A 17 11.44 -3.92 -11.04
N ASP A 18 11.72 -3.05 -10.09
CA ASP A 18 12.86 -3.19 -9.20
C ASP A 18 12.58 -4.27 -8.13
N ARG A 19 13.09 -5.47 -8.39
CA ARG A 19 12.93 -6.61 -7.49
C ARG A 19 13.61 -6.39 -6.14
N THR A 20 14.66 -5.58 -6.08
CA THR A 20 15.35 -5.30 -4.81
C THR A 20 14.47 -4.52 -3.85
N LYS A 21 13.57 -3.67 -4.37
CA LYS A 21 12.58 -2.95 -3.57
C LYS A 21 11.48 -3.89 -3.05
N ILE A 22 11.07 -4.88 -3.83
CA ILE A 22 10.12 -5.90 -3.39
C ILE A 22 10.72 -6.70 -2.23
N GLU A 23 11.97 -7.15 -2.36
CA GLU A 23 12.70 -7.84 -1.29
C GLU A 23 12.86 -6.98 -0.03
N ALA A 24 13.16 -5.69 -0.20
CA ALA A 24 13.29 -4.76 0.91
C ALA A 24 11.95 -4.58 1.66
N ILE A 25 10.83 -4.47 0.93
CA ILE A 25 9.49 -4.42 1.54
C ILE A 25 9.19 -5.73 2.26
N ALA A 26 9.43 -6.87 1.64
CA ALA A 26 9.16 -8.18 2.25
C ALA A 26 9.94 -8.36 3.56
N THR A 27 11.24 -8.05 3.55
CA THR A 27 12.11 -8.14 4.72
C THR A 27 11.70 -7.15 5.81
N GLY A 28 11.40 -5.91 5.44
CA GLY A 28 10.98 -4.87 6.37
C GLY A 28 9.63 -5.19 7.04
N LEU A 29 8.65 -5.66 6.26
CA LEU A 29 7.38 -6.11 6.82
C LEU A 29 7.55 -7.35 7.74
N ALA A 30 8.40 -8.29 7.38
CA ALA A 30 8.71 -9.42 8.26
C ALA A 30 9.28 -8.94 9.60
N HIS A 31 10.17 -7.95 9.59
CA HIS A 31 10.71 -7.34 10.80
C HIS A 31 9.62 -6.67 11.65
N VAL A 32 8.71 -5.89 11.04
CA VAL A 32 7.55 -5.32 11.73
C VAL A 32 6.74 -6.41 12.43
N ARG A 33 6.38 -7.48 11.72
CA ARG A 33 5.64 -8.61 12.30
C ARG A 33 6.38 -9.25 13.47
N ASP A 34 7.65 -9.55 13.29
CA ASP A 34 8.46 -10.29 14.25
C ASP A 34 8.70 -9.51 15.55
N GLN A 35 8.59 -8.17 15.48
CA GLN A 35 8.57 -7.29 16.65
C GLN A 35 7.17 -7.17 17.31
N GLY A 36 6.16 -7.85 16.81
CA GLY A 36 4.77 -7.74 17.27
C GLY A 36 4.10 -6.43 16.84
N GLY A 37 4.62 -5.78 15.81
CA GLY A 37 4.03 -4.58 15.22
C GLY A 37 2.80 -4.91 14.35
N ARG A 38 1.95 -3.92 14.17
CA ARG A 38 0.75 -3.97 13.33
C ARG A 38 1.05 -3.42 11.95
N LEU A 39 0.24 -3.80 10.97
CA LEU A 39 0.31 -3.29 9.61
C LEU A 39 -0.92 -2.44 9.28
N PHE A 40 -0.71 -1.19 8.90
CA PHE A 40 -1.76 -0.29 8.44
C PHE A 40 -1.63 -0.08 6.94
N ILE A 41 -2.67 -0.44 6.17
CA ILE A 41 -2.63 -0.34 4.70
C ILE A 41 -3.50 0.83 4.27
N LEU A 42 -2.89 1.81 3.61
CA LEU A 42 -3.53 3.05 3.20
C LEU A 42 -3.71 3.09 1.69
N GLY A 43 -4.88 3.55 1.26
CA GLY A 43 -5.18 3.77 -0.15
C GLY A 43 -6.44 4.60 -0.33
N VAL A 44 -6.59 5.19 -1.51
CA VAL A 44 -7.76 6.02 -1.88
C VAL A 44 -8.35 5.47 -3.18
N GLY A 45 -9.67 5.43 -3.30
CA GLY A 45 -10.35 4.93 -4.49
C GLY A 45 -10.09 3.45 -4.75
N GLY A 46 -9.64 3.07 -5.94
CA GLY A 46 -9.27 1.69 -6.28
C GLY A 46 -8.19 1.13 -5.36
N SER A 47 -7.25 1.97 -4.96
CA SER A 47 -6.21 1.61 -3.99
C SER A 47 -6.76 1.29 -2.60
N ALA A 48 -7.90 1.90 -2.17
CA ALA A 48 -8.58 1.51 -0.94
C ALA A 48 -9.19 0.11 -1.04
N GLY A 49 -9.78 -0.23 -2.20
CA GLY A 49 -10.25 -1.59 -2.45
C GLY A 49 -9.13 -2.63 -2.37
N HIS A 50 -7.95 -2.31 -2.93
CA HIS A 50 -6.75 -3.14 -2.77
C HIS A 50 -6.30 -3.23 -1.32
N ALA A 51 -6.33 -2.13 -0.55
CA ALA A 51 -5.95 -2.13 0.85
C ALA A 51 -6.83 -3.07 1.68
N SER A 52 -8.15 -3.02 1.52
CA SER A 52 -9.09 -3.93 2.20
C SER A 52 -8.82 -5.40 1.86
N HIS A 53 -8.56 -5.71 0.58
CA HIS A 53 -8.24 -7.08 0.17
C HIS A 53 -6.88 -7.53 0.74
N ALA A 54 -5.85 -6.70 0.63
CA ALA A 54 -4.54 -6.99 1.16
C ALA A 54 -4.54 -7.23 2.69
N VAL A 55 -5.33 -6.45 3.45
CA VAL A 55 -5.53 -6.66 4.90
C VAL A 55 -5.95 -8.10 5.17
N ASN A 56 -6.95 -8.62 4.45
CA ASN A 56 -7.40 -10.01 4.61
C ASN A 56 -6.24 -10.99 4.43
N ASP A 57 -5.44 -10.81 3.37
CA ASP A 57 -4.39 -11.77 3.04
C ASP A 57 -3.18 -11.66 3.96
N PHE A 58 -2.76 -10.46 4.34
CA PHE A 58 -1.72 -10.29 5.37
C PHE A 58 -2.12 -10.91 6.71
N ARG A 59 -3.39 -10.82 7.09
CA ARG A 59 -3.90 -11.47 8.31
C ARG A 59 -3.91 -12.99 8.17
N LYS A 60 -4.45 -13.52 7.06
CA LYS A 60 -4.61 -14.98 6.86
C LYS A 60 -3.31 -15.71 6.57
N LEU A 61 -2.43 -15.11 5.77
CA LEU A 61 -1.26 -15.79 5.22
C LEU A 61 0.04 -15.42 5.91
N CYS A 62 0.12 -14.21 6.48
CA CYS A 62 1.36 -13.68 7.04
C CYS A 62 1.32 -13.49 8.56
N GLY A 63 0.19 -13.80 9.22
CA GLY A 63 0.07 -13.69 10.67
C GLY A 63 0.11 -12.25 11.22
N PHE A 64 -0.19 -11.26 10.38
CA PHE A 64 -0.26 -9.87 10.82
C PHE A 64 -1.55 -9.52 11.55
N GLU A 65 -1.44 -8.65 12.53
CA GLU A 65 -2.54 -7.78 12.94
C GLU A 65 -2.56 -6.59 11.96
N ALA A 66 -3.46 -6.63 10.96
CA ALA A 66 -3.52 -5.66 9.88
C ALA A 66 -4.87 -4.98 9.75
N TYR A 67 -4.87 -3.70 9.32
CA TYR A 67 -6.05 -2.85 9.21
C TYR A 67 -5.96 -1.89 8.02
N ALA A 68 -7.13 -1.53 7.45
CA ALA A 68 -7.26 -0.40 6.54
C ALA A 68 -8.26 0.61 7.13
N PRO A 69 -7.92 1.90 7.23
CA PRO A 69 -8.85 2.92 7.75
C PRO A 69 -10.18 3.00 7.00
N THR A 70 -10.16 2.66 5.72
CA THR A 70 -11.33 2.70 4.84
C THR A 70 -12.33 1.57 5.09
N ASP A 71 -12.00 0.56 5.91
CA ASP A 71 -12.91 -0.53 6.24
C ASP A 71 -13.97 -0.12 7.28
N ASN A 72 -13.71 0.94 8.04
CA ASN A 72 -14.69 1.52 8.95
C ASN A 72 -15.37 2.74 8.29
N VAL A 73 -16.46 2.48 7.56
CA VAL A 73 -17.19 3.51 6.85
C VAL A 73 -17.77 4.60 7.78
N SER A 74 -18.12 4.26 9.01
CA SER A 74 -18.66 5.22 9.98
C SER A 74 -17.60 6.22 10.39
N GLU A 75 -16.41 5.78 10.77
CA GLU A 75 -15.31 6.66 11.14
C GLU A 75 -14.82 7.49 9.95
N LEU A 76 -14.67 6.86 8.78
CA LEU A 76 -14.26 7.54 7.55
C LEU A 76 -15.19 8.69 7.20
N THR A 77 -16.51 8.47 7.24
CA THR A 77 -17.50 9.48 6.88
C THR A 77 -17.65 10.57 7.94
N ALA A 78 -17.62 10.22 9.22
CA ALA A 78 -17.66 11.17 10.31
C ALA A 78 -16.45 12.12 10.27
N ARG A 79 -15.22 11.57 10.19
CA ARG A 79 -14.01 12.39 10.09
C ARG A 79 -13.99 13.28 8.85
N THR A 80 -14.44 12.74 7.70
CA THR A 80 -14.56 13.55 6.46
C THR A 80 -15.49 14.74 6.65
N ASN A 81 -16.63 14.53 7.32
CA ASN A 81 -17.65 15.56 7.54
C ASN A 81 -17.21 16.61 8.57
N ASP A 82 -16.58 16.18 9.65
CA ASP A 82 -16.34 16.99 10.84
C ASP A 82 -14.95 17.65 10.83
N GLU A 83 -13.93 16.95 10.27
CA GLU A 83 -12.52 17.35 10.35
C GLU A 83 -11.87 17.53 8.97
N GLY A 84 -12.54 17.11 7.89
CA GLY A 84 -12.08 17.22 6.51
C GLY A 84 -11.36 15.97 6.01
N TRP A 85 -11.42 15.75 4.68
CA TRP A 85 -10.87 14.58 4.01
C TRP A 85 -9.35 14.40 4.19
N ASP A 86 -8.61 15.45 4.32
CA ASP A 86 -7.16 15.49 4.48
C ASP A 86 -6.68 14.96 5.84
N THR A 87 -7.55 14.91 6.84
CA THR A 87 -7.22 14.43 8.19
C THR A 87 -7.56 12.96 8.42
N VAL A 88 -8.38 12.34 7.57
CA VAL A 88 -9.01 11.04 7.84
C VAL A 88 -8.03 9.94 8.22
N PHE A 89 -6.87 9.85 7.58
CA PHE A 89 -5.90 8.79 7.86
C PHE A 89 -5.03 9.12 9.08
N VAL A 90 -4.58 10.35 9.21
CA VAL A 90 -3.74 10.74 10.36
C VAL A 90 -4.52 10.64 11.67
N GLU A 91 -5.77 11.09 11.72
CA GLU A 91 -6.59 11.00 12.92
C GLU A 91 -6.99 9.55 13.24
N TRP A 92 -7.22 8.73 12.21
CA TRP A 92 -7.43 7.30 12.39
C TRP A 92 -6.19 6.60 12.99
N LEU A 93 -4.97 6.93 12.50
CA LEU A 93 -3.71 6.39 13.03
C LEU A 93 -3.44 6.85 14.47
N LYS A 94 -3.78 8.12 14.82
CA LYS A 94 -3.71 8.62 16.20
C LYS A 94 -4.68 7.86 17.11
N GLY A 95 -5.94 7.68 16.67
CA GLY A 95 -6.94 6.88 17.39
C GLY A 95 -6.49 5.43 17.59
N SER A 96 -5.81 4.85 16.62
CA SER A 96 -5.21 3.52 16.67
C SER A 96 -3.92 3.47 17.48
N ARG A 97 -3.43 4.60 17.99
CA ARG A 97 -2.19 4.70 18.77
C ARG A 97 -1.00 4.08 18.01
N LEU A 98 -0.75 4.58 16.80
CA LEU A 98 0.39 4.16 16.00
C LEU A 98 1.68 4.19 16.83
N LYS A 99 2.52 3.17 16.69
CA LYS A 99 3.78 2.99 17.42
C LYS A 99 4.95 2.87 16.46
N SER A 100 6.16 3.10 16.95
CA SER A 100 7.40 2.91 16.18
C SER A 100 7.66 1.46 15.76
N THR A 101 7.01 0.48 16.38
CA THR A 101 7.08 -0.93 15.97
C THR A 101 6.11 -1.28 14.85
N ASP A 102 5.14 -0.40 14.54
CA ASP A 102 4.14 -0.63 13.49
C ASP A 102 4.70 -0.30 12.10
N GLY A 103 4.02 -0.81 11.08
CA GLY A 103 4.32 -0.52 9.67
C GLY A 103 3.12 0.06 8.94
N ILE A 104 3.39 0.93 7.98
CA ILE A 104 2.41 1.45 7.02
C ILE A 104 2.78 0.95 5.63
N LEU A 105 1.81 0.44 4.89
CA LEU A 105 1.94 0.10 3.47
C LEU A 105 0.97 0.97 2.67
N VAL A 106 1.49 1.75 1.73
CA VAL A 106 0.70 2.66 0.90
C VAL A 106 0.51 2.10 -0.49
N PHE A 107 -0.74 2.07 -0.95
CA PHE A 107 -1.09 1.88 -2.36
C PHE A 107 -1.58 3.21 -2.93
N SER A 108 -0.92 3.71 -3.96
CA SER A 108 -1.33 4.99 -4.56
C SER A 108 -0.75 5.15 -5.97
N VAL A 109 -1.53 5.67 -6.90
CA VAL A 109 -1.02 5.98 -8.24
C VAL A 109 0.00 7.13 -8.18
N GLY A 110 -0.35 8.24 -7.57
CA GLY A 110 0.50 9.44 -7.49
C GLY A 110 1.44 9.48 -6.29
N GLY A 111 1.13 8.73 -5.22
CA GLY A 111 1.90 8.73 -3.97
C GLY A 111 1.73 9.98 -3.09
N GLY A 112 0.77 10.85 -3.40
CA GLY A 112 0.56 12.13 -2.71
C GLY A 112 1.54 13.23 -3.13
N ASN A 113 1.16 14.50 -2.94
CA ASN A 113 2.03 15.65 -3.21
C ASN A 113 1.73 16.78 -2.22
N LYS A 114 2.71 17.12 -1.38
CA LYS A 114 2.58 18.13 -0.33
C LYS A 114 2.40 19.53 -0.90
N GLU A 115 3.18 19.89 -1.91
CA GLU A 115 3.18 21.25 -2.49
C GLU A 115 1.86 21.56 -3.23
N LYS A 116 1.31 20.54 -3.90
CA LYS A 116 0.08 20.66 -4.70
C LYS A 116 -1.17 20.27 -3.93
N ASN A 117 -1.05 19.91 -2.66
CA ASN A 117 -2.16 19.43 -1.83
C ASN A 117 -2.95 18.27 -2.48
N ILE A 118 -2.24 17.32 -3.13
CA ILE A 118 -2.86 16.15 -3.76
C ILE A 118 -2.72 14.96 -2.81
N SER A 119 -3.84 14.28 -2.52
CA SER A 119 -3.91 13.19 -1.53
C SER A 119 -3.27 13.59 -0.20
N ALA A 120 -3.63 14.77 0.31
CA ALA A 120 -3.09 15.32 1.56
C ALA A 120 -3.30 14.38 2.74
N ASN A 121 -4.38 13.58 2.73
CA ASN A 121 -4.62 12.53 3.71
C ASN A 121 -3.46 11.50 3.80
N LEU A 122 -2.88 11.09 2.67
CA LEU A 122 -1.69 10.25 2.66
C LEU A 122 -0.47 11.01 3.19
N VAL A 123 -0.27 12.24 2.73
CA VAL A 123 0.88 13.06 3.16
C VAL A 123 0.90 13.23 4.67
N HIS A 124 -0.22 13.69 5.28
CA HIS A 124 -0.32 13.89 6.73
C HIS A 124 -0.14 12.59 7.52
N ALA A 125 -0.65 11.47 7.00
CA ALA A 125 -0.45 10.16 7.62
C ALA A 125 1.03 9.76 7.64
N LEU A 126 1.76 10.00 6.56
CA LEU A 126 3.18 9.65 6.44
C LEU A 126 4.07 10.61 7.25
N GLU A 127 3.73 11.89 7.34
CA GLU A 127 4.40 12.83 8.26
C GLU A 127 4.26 12.35 9.70
N PHE A 128 3.04 12.02 10.12
CA PHE A 128 2.80 11.49 11.46
C PHE A 128 3.53 10.16 11.72
N ALA A 129 3.57 9.25 10.72
CA ALA A 129 4.32 8.01 10.83
C ALA A 129 5.82 8.25 11.04
N SER A 130 6.39 9.21 10.31
CA SER A 130 7.78 9.64 10.49
C SER A 130 8.04 10.19 11.89
N ASP A 131 7.15 11.04 12.41
CA ASP A 131 7.26 11.62 13.75
C ASP A 131 7.21 10.54 14.85
N VAL A 132 6.42 9.49 14.64
CA VAL A 132 6.32 8.34 15.56
C VAL A 132 7.48 7.37 15.40
N GLY A 133 8.17 7.37 14.26
CA GLY A 133 9.22 6.42 13.90
C GLY A 133 8.69 5.07 13.41
N ALA A 134 7.45 5.02 12.90
CA ALA A 134 6.88 3.84 12.29
C ALA A 134 7.47 3.61 10.89
N SER A 135 7.65 2.34 10.50
CA SER A 135 8.17 2.00 9.19
C SER A 135 7.16 2.30 8.08
N VAL A 136 7.63 2.79 6.95
CA VAL A 136 6.78 3.15 5.81
C VAL A 136 7.22 2.40 4.55
N TYR A 137 6.27 1.79 3.86
CA TYR A 137 6.47 1.09 2.60
C TYR A 137 5.45 1.58 1.58
N GLY A 138 5.80 1.51 0.28
CA GLY A 138 4.91 1.97 -0.78
C GLY A 138 4.92 1.10 -2.04
N ILE A 139 3.77 1.05 -2.72
CA ILE A 139 3.62 0.59 -4.10
C ILE A 139 2.90 1.72 -4.84
N VAL A 140 3.62 2.42 -5.71
CA VAL A 140 3.14 3.65 -6.34
C VAL A 140 3.45 3.69 -7.84
N GLY A 141 2.79 4.57 -8.58
CA GLY A 141 3.04 4.80 -10.02
C GLY A 141 3.96 5.99 -10.31
N SER A 142 4.50 6.65 -9.28
CA SER A 142 5.37 7.82 -9.45
C SER A 142 6.46 7.87 -8.39
N ASP A 143 7.69 8.05 -8.83
CA ASP A 143 8.86 8.30 -7.97
C ASP A 143 8.89 9.72 -7.39
N LYS A 144 8.05 10.64 -7.91
CA LYS A 144 7.94 12.04 -7.49
C LYS A 144 6.91 12.25 -6.38
N GLY A 145 6.13 11.21 -6.04
CA GLY A 145 5.14 11.27 -4.97
C GLY A 145 5.77 11.30 -3.59
N TYR A 146 5.06 11.89 -2.62
CA TYR A 146 5.53 11.98 -1.24
C TYR A 146 5.81 10.60 -0.63
N THR A 147 4.98 9.59 -0.95
CA THR A 147 5.20 8.20 -0.49
C THR A 147 6.57 7.66 -0.90
N ALA A 148 6.98 7.88 -2.17
CA ALA A 148 8.28 7.40 -2.65
C ALA A 148 9.47 8.10 -1.95
N GLN A 149 9.27 9.33 -1.47
CA GLN A 149 10.28 10.11 -0.75
C GLN A 149 10.37 9.75 0.74
N ALA A 150 9.23 9.43 1.36
CA ALA A 150 9.13 9.19 2.80
C ALA A 150 9.29 7.70 3.18
N ALA A 151 9.16 6.78 2.23
CA ALA A 151 9.19 5.35 2.51
C ALA A 151 10.60 4.80 2.72
N ASP A 152 10.75 3.87 3.66
CA ASP A 152 11.97 3.06 3.84
C ASP A 152 12.25 2.19 2.60
N ALA A 153 11.19 1.67 1.99
CA ALA A 153 11.26 1.02 0.68
C ALA A 153 9.97 1.27 -0.12
N CYS A 154 10.13 1.56 -1.41
CA CYS A 154 9.01 1.82 -2.31
C CYS A 154 9.22 1.18 -3.66
N VAL A 155 8.24 0.40 -4.12
CA VAL A 155 8.18 -0.09 -5.51
C VAL A 155 7.47 0.96 -6.34
N VAL A 156 8.14 1.44 -7.37
CA VAL A 156 7.55 2.33 -8.38
C VAL A 156 7.18 1.50 -9.60
N VAL A 157 5.90 1.46 -9.92
CA VAL A 157 5.42 0.84 -11.16
C VAL A 157 5.78 1.74 -12.33
N PRO A 158 6.60 1.28 -13.29
CA PRO A 158 7.08 2.13 -14.38
C PRO A 158 5.94 2.70 -15.23
N PRO A 159 5.86 4.03 -15.43
CA PRO A 159 4.79 4.67 -16.20
C PRO A 159 5.08 4.61 -17.72
N LEU A 160 5.19 3.40 -18.28
CA LEU A 160 5.60 3.18 -19.68
C LEU A 160 4.58 3.70 -20.70
N VAL A 161 3.30 3.79 -20.33
CA VAL A 161 2.21 4.27 -21.18
C VAL A 161 1.45 5.34 -20.42
N ALA A 162 1.61 6.59 -20.82
CA ALA A 162 1.09 7.75 -20.08
C ALA A 162 -0.44 7.68 -19.82
N GLU A 163 -1.21 7.24 -20.82
CA GLU A 163 -2.67 7.15 -20.73
C GLU A 163 -3.14 5.99 -19.84
N ARG A 164 -2.23 5.12 -19.38
CA ARG A 164 -2.53 3.91 -18.61
C ARG A 164 -1.81 3.83 -17.27
N VAL A 165 -1.25 4.92 -16.80
CA VAL A 165 -0.54 4.95 -15.51
C VAL A 165 -1.43 4.43 -14.39
N THR A 166 -2.68 4.89 -14.30
CA THR A 166 -3.62 4.44 -13.27
C THR A 166 -3.92 2.94 -13.35
N PRO A 167 -4.46 2.40 -14.46
CA PRO A 167 -4.77 0.97 -14.52
C PRO A 167 -3.53 0.08 -14.40
N HIS A 168 -2.38 0.50 -14.92
CA HIS A 168 -1.13 -0.25 -14.77
C HIS A 168 -0.66 -0.24 -13.31
N THR A 169 -0.70 0.89 -12.63
CA THR A 169 -0.29 0.98 -11.21
C THR A 169 -1.22 0.14 -10.34
N GLU A 170 -2.54 0.28 -10.48
CA GLU A 170 -3.50 -0.49 -9.68
C GLU A 170 -3.41 -1.98 -9.95
N GLY A 171 -3.34 -2.40 -11.22
CA GLY A 171 -3.17 -3.80 -11.56
C GLY A 171 -1.84 -4.39 -11.05
N MET A 172 -0.73 -3.67 -11.18
CA MET A 172 0.56 -4.10 -10.64
C MET A 172 0.59 -4.08 -9.11
N ALA A 173 -0.09 -3.14 -8.46
CA ALA A 173 -0.21 -3.15 -7.01
C ALA A 173 -0.82 -4.47 -6.53
N ALA A 174 -1.87 -4.95 -7.22
CA ALA A 174 -2.46 -6.26 -6.93
C ALA A 174 -1.46 -7.41 -7.13
N VAL A 175 -0.72 -7.42 -8.23
CA VAL A 175 0.32 -8.44 -8.48
C VAL A 175 1.39 -8.42 -7.38
N ILE A 176 1.88 -7.22 -7.04
CA ILE A 176 3.00 -7.06 -6.09
C ILE A 176 2.58 -7.46 -4.67
N TRP A 177 1.40 -7.01 -4.17
CA TRP A 177 1.04 -7.39 -2.80
C TRP A 177 0.66 -8.88 -2.68
N HIS A 178 0.13 -9.53 -3.73
CA HIS A 178 -0.02 -11.00 -3.75
C HIS A 178 1.34 -11.70 -3.73
N LEU A 179 2.34 -11.13 -4.41
CA LEU A 179 3.71 -11.63 -4.37
C LEU A 179 4.28 -11.50 -2.95
N LEU A 180 4.07 -10.36 -2.28
CA LEU A 180 4.50 -10.13 -0.89
C LEU A 180 3.89 -11.15 0.07
N VAL A 181 2.57 -11.37 0.06
CA VAL A 181 1.93 -12.33 0.97
C VAL A 181 2.30 -13.80 0.67
N SER A 182 2.84 -14.06 -0.51
CA SER A 182 3.37 -15.37 -0.91
C SER A 182 4.88 -15.50 -0.67
N HIS A 183 5.55 -14.41 -0.28
CA HIS A 183 6.99 -14.36 -0.10
C HIS A 183 7.44 -15.22 1.09
N PRO A 184 8.54 -16.03 0.96
CA PRO A 184 9.00 -16.91 2.03
C PRO A 184 9.26 -16.22 3.38
N ALA A 185 9.72 -14.97 3.38
CA ALA A 185 9.93 -14.21 4.61
C ALA A 185 8.62 -13.79 5.31
N LEU A 186 7.53 -13.71 4.57
CA LEU A 186 6.23 -13.21 5.08
C LEU A 186 5.21 -14.32 5.31
N LYS A 187 5.15 -15.31 4.42
CA LYS A 187 4.14 -16.37 4.48
C LYS A 187 4.37 -17.27 5.68
N THR A 188 3.38 -17.36 6.57
CA THR A 188 3.41 -18.21 7.79
C THR A 188 2.35 -19.28 7.78
N ALA A 189 1.35 -19.21 6.90
CA ALA A 189 0.26 -20.16 6.82
C ALA A 189 0.08 -20.69 5.39
N ASP A 190 -0.43 -21.93 5.29
CA ASP A 190 -0.75 -22.52 3.99
C ASP A 190 -1.96 -21.86 3.34
N THR A 191 -1.87 -21.67 2.04
CA THR A 191 -2.98 -21.18 1.24
C THR A 191 -4.02 -22.28 1.07
N LYS A 192 -5.27 -21.98 1.44
CA LYS A 192 -6.40 -22.91 1.20
C LYS A 192 -7.11 -22.48 -0.08
N TRP A 193 -6.99 -23.33 -1.11
CA TRP A 193 -7.74 -23.18 -2.37
C TRP A 193 -8.87 -24.19 -2.37
N GLU A 194 -10.11 -23.76 -2.25
CA GLU A 194 -11.27 -24.66 -2.20
C GLU A 194 -11.48 -25.45 -3.49
N SER A 195 -11.00 -24.91 -4.62
CA SER A 195 -11.18 -25.48 -5.96
C SER A 195 -10.09 -26.44 -6.42
N VAL A 196 -9.07 -26.71 -5.61
CA VAL A 196 -7.87 -27.49 -6.00
C VAL A 196 -7.71 -28.73 -5.11
N LYS A 197 -8.80 -29.39 -4.77
CA LYS A 197 -8.78 -30.71 -4.12
C LYS A 197 -9.03 -31.80 -5.13
#